data_1d2ccc4386c602849b1af1a99ec3c874
#
_entry.id   1d2ccc4386c602849b1af1a99ec3c874
#
_cell.length_a   1.000
_cell.length_b   1.000
_cell.length_c   1.000
_cell.angle_alpha   90.00
_cell.angle_beta   90.00
_cell.angle_gamma   90.00
#
_symmetry.space_group_name_H-M   'P 1'
#
loop_
_entity.id
_entity.type
_entity.pdbx_description
1 polymer ?
#
loop_
_entity_poly.entity_id
_entity_poly.type
_entity_poly.pdbx_seq_one_letter_code
_entity_poly.pdbx_strand_id
1 'polypeptide(L)'
;PPPPAQPAAPGAPTGRGGGGGRFNGLEPQTAESNNNALNIIGSVRSPDLRAAVERANGAQKLEIRYRYDNNVSQLMRRSDHWPFIQHGIPGIWIFTGLHPDYHTVNDDPERINYVKMEKILKLTYQMSWDLAQADGRPRLLPRNTR
;
A
#
# COMPACT_ATOMS: atom_id res chain seq x y z
N PRO A 1 16.66 -18.15 32.03
CA PRO A 1 17.03 -16.78 31.76
C PRO A 1 17.30 -16.61 30.26
N PRO A 2 16.84 -15.54 29.64
CA PRO A 2 17.13 -15.28 28.23
C PRO A 2 18.62 -14.96 28.04
N PRO A 3 19.20 -15.26 26.87
CA PRO A 3 20.61 -14.95 26.59
C PRO A 3 20.83 -13.44 26.57
N PRO A 4 22.05 -12.98 26.94
CA PRO A 4 22.36 -11.55 26.97
C PRO A 4 22.33 -10.95 25.57
N ALA A 5 21.82 -9.71 25.47
CA ALA A 5 21.78 -8.94 24.25
C ALA A 5 23.17 -8.74 23.65
N GLN A 6 23.34 -9.07 22.36
CA GLN A 6 24.58 -8.79 21.64
C GLN A 6 24.72 -7.29 21.38
N PRO A 7 25.94 -6.72 21.50
CA PRO A 7 26.16 -5.31 21.19
C PRO A 7 26.00 -5.05 19.69
N ALA A 8 25.39 -3.92 19.36
CA ALA A 8 25.20 -3.45 18.01
C ALA A 8 26.55 -3.32 17.27
N ALA A 9 26.61 -3.87 16.05
CA ALA A 9 27.77 -3.74 15.18
C ALA A 9 27.97 -2.27 14.73
N PRO A 10 29.19 -1.72 14.71
CA PRO A 10 29.46 -0.37 14.27
C PRO A 10 29.49 -0.27 12.74
N GLY A 11 28.81 0.74 12.18
CA GLY A 11 29.15 1.29 10.87
C GLY A 11 28.48 0.62 9.67
N ALA A 12 27.19 0.92 9.44
CA ALA A 12 26.65 0.80 8.10
C ALA A 12 27.22 1.94 7.21
N PRO A 13 27.73 1.67 5.99
CA PRO A 13 28.24 2.70 5.12
C PRO A 13 27.13 3.62 4.66
N THR A 14 27.30 4.93 4.88
CA THR A 14 26.51 6.00 4.27
C THR A 14 26.84 6.06 2.77
N GLY A 15 26.20 5.23 1.97
CA GLY A 15 26.33 5.21 0.52
C GLY A 15 25.59 6.38 -0.11
N ARG A 16 26.28 7.45 -0.47
CA ARG A 16 25.90 8.38 -1.54
C ARG A 16 25.88 7.60 -2.85
N GLY A 17 24.75 7.59 -3.56
CA GLY A 17 24.76 7.07 -4.93
C GLY A 17 23.37 6.89 -5.54
N GLY A 18 23.09 7.68 -6.56
CA GLY A 18 22.33 7.33 -7.77
C GLY A 18 20.87 6.86 -7.61
N GLY A 19 19.95 7.61 -8.19
CA GLY A 19 18.50 7.43 -8.22
C GLY A 19 17.93 6.08 -8.69
N GLY A 20 18.12 5.05 -7.91
CA GLY A 20 17.58 3.70 -8.10
C GLY A 20 17.48 2.92 -6.80
N GLY A 21 17.51 3.61 -5.66
CA GLY A 21 17.57 3.00 -4.34
C GLY A 21 16.29 2.22 -3.95
N ARG A 22 16.40 1.47 -2.88
CA ARG A 22 15.39 0.60 -2.24
C ARG A 22 13.98 1.17 -2.23
N PHE A 23 13.83 2.46 -2.04
CA PHE A 23 12.54 3.15 -2.01
C PHE A 23 12.10 3.68 -3.38
N ASN A 24 12.95 3.60 -4.40
CA ASN A 24 12.62 3.94 -5.78
C ASN A 24 11.98 5.34 -5.92
N GLY A 25 12.54 6.33 -5.24
CA GLY A 25 12.04 7.70 -5.23
C GLY A 25 10.85 7.96 -4.31
N LEU A 26 10.40 6.96 -3.55
CA LEU A 26 9.36 7.14 -2.54
C LEU A 26 9.98 7.49 -1.19
N GLU A 27 9.32 8.38 -0.47
CA GLU A 27 9.71 8.71 0.89
C GLU A 27 9.34 7.58 1.86
N PRO A 28 10.30 7.08 2.68
CA PRO A 28 10.01 6.09 3.71
C PRO A 28 9.02 6.64 4.74
N GLN A 29 8.09 5.81 5.17
CA GLN A 29 7.10 6.17 6.18
C GLN A 29 7.62 5.81 7.58
N THR A 30 7.42 6.71 8.55
CA THR A 30 7.67 6.43 9.96
C THR A 30 6.45 5.78 10.61
N ALA A 31 6.60 5.26 11.83
CA ALA A 31 5.49 4.71 12.60
C ALA A 31 4.39 5.78 12.81
N GLU A 32 4.78 7.02 13.11
CA GLU A 32 3.85 8.14 13.34
C GLU A 32 3.13 8.54 12.04
N SER A 33 3.87 8.78 10.96
CA SER A 33 3.29 9.23 9.68
C SER A 33 2.39 8.20 9.04
N ASN A 34 2.54 6.92 9.44
CA ASN A 34 1.82 5.79 8.89
C ASN A 34 0.85 5.11 9.87
N ASN A 35 0.69 5.63 11.07
CA ASN A 35 -0.06 4.98 12.15
C ASN A 35 -1.49 4.61 11.74
N ASN A 36 -2.21 5.48 11.05
CA ASN A 36 -3.59 5.24 10.58
C ASN A 36 -3.75 5.44 9.07
N ALA A 37 -2.66 5.70 8.35
CA ALA A 37 -2.70 5.99 6.92
C ALA A 37 -2.74 4.71 6.07
N LEU A 38 -3.55 4.75 5.00
CA LEU A 38 -3.64 3.69 4.01
C LEU A 38 -3.65 4.31 2.61
N ASN A 39 -2.71 3.91 1.76
CA ASN A 39 -2.70 4.36 0.37
C ASN A 39 -3.48 3.37 -0.49
N ILE A 40 -4.34 3.90 -1.34
CA ILE A 40 -5.05 3.15 -2.37
C ILE A 40 -4.48 3.56 -3.72
N ILE A 41 -4.05 2.57 -4.52
CA ILE A 41 -3.42 2.79 -5.82
C ILE A 41 -4.23 2.05 -6.88
N GLY A 42 -4.49 2.70 -8.02
CA GLY A 42 -5.27 2.15 -9.12
C GLY A 42 -6.73 2.60 -9.15
N SER A 43 -7.18 3.33 -8.13
CA SER A 43 -8.57 3.77 -8.01
C SER A 43 -8.94 4.92 -8.97
N VAL A 44 -7.97 5.68 -9.48
CA VAL A 44 -8.19 6.85 -10.35
C VAL A 44 -8.97 6.49 -11.61
N ARG A 45 -8.85 5.24 -12.08
CA ARG A 45 -9.57 4.74 -13.26
C ARG A 45 -10.78 3.88 -12.93
N SER A 46 -11.08 3.66 -11.66
CA SER A 46 -12.24 2.89 -11.23
C SER A 46 -12.96 3.60 -10.08
N PRO A 47 -13.88 4.52 -10.41
CA PRO A 47 -14.67 5.22 -9.40
C PRO A 47 -15.51 4.28 -8.54
N ASP A 48 -15.91 3.13 -9.08
CA ASP A 48 -16.70 2.15 -8.35
C ASP A 48 -15.87 1.46 -7.26
N LEU A 49 -14.60 1.09 -7.57
CA LEU A 49 -13.68 0.57 -6.57
C LEU A 49 -13.34 1.61 -5.50
N ARG A 50 -13.15 2.86 -5.91
CA ARG A 50 -12.92 3.96 -4.97
C ARG A 50 -14.09 4.11 -4.01
N ALA A 51 -15.31 4.15 -4.54
CA ALA A 51 -16.52 4.24 -3.71
C ALA A 51 -16.69 3.04 -2.77
N ALA A 52 -16.31 1.82 -3.21
CA ALA A 52 -16.32 0.64 -2.37
C ALA A 52 -15.34 0.75 -1.18
N VAL A 53 -14.12 1.25 -1.44
CA VAL A 53 -13.13 1.53 -0.37
C VAL A 53 -13.68 2.54 0.63
N GLU A 54 -14.24 3.64 0.15
CA GLU A 54 -14.76 4.72 1.01
C GLU A 54 -15.92 4.24 1.87
N ARG A 55 -16.85 3.44 1.31
CA ARG A 55 -17.93 2.81 2.08
C ARG A 55 -17.41 1.88 3.16
N ALA A 56 -16.52 0.94 2.79
CA ALA A 56 -15.94 -0.02 3.73
C ALA A 56 -15.12 0.66 4.84
N ASN A 57 -14.47 1.79 4.50
CA ASN A 57 -13.71 2.58 5.48
C ASN A 57 -14.60 3.33 6.48
N GLY A 58 -15.89 3.45 6.23
CA GLY A 58 -16.82 4.14 7.13
C GLY A 58 -16.77 3.64 8.58
N ALA A 59 -16.57 2.33 8.78
CA ALA A 59 -16.43 1.71 10.10
C ALA A 59 -14.98 1.71 10.62
N GLN A 60 -13.98 1.65 9.74
CA GLN A 60 -12.58 1.47 10.14
C GLN A 60 -11.87 2.79 10.45
N LYS A 61 -12.32 3.91 9.85
CA LYS A 61 -11.79 5.26 10.05
C LYS A 61 -10.28 5.36 9.78
N LEU A 62 -9.79 4.62 8.77
CA LEU A 62 -8.43 4.79 8.27
C LEU A 62 -8.33 6.12 7.50
N GLU A 63 -7.15 6.73 7.52
CA GLU A 63 -6.81 7.88 6.69
C GLU A 63 -6.48 7.40 5.28
N ILE A 64 -7.46 7.40 4.37
CA ILE A 64 -7.25 6.95 2.99
C ILE A 64 -6.51 8.03 2.20
N ARG A 65 -5.42 7.62 1.55
CA ARG A 65 -4.58 8.48 0.72
C ARG A 65 -4.53 7.93 -0.71
N TYR A 66 -4.64 8.82 -1.71
CA TYR A 66 -4.59 8.48 -3.14
C TYR A 66 -3.34 9.03 -3.85
N ARG A 67 -2.34 9.46 -3.08
CA ARG A 67 -1.17 10.20 -3.56
C ARG A 67 -0.31 9.45 -4.60
N TYR A 68 -0.44 8.13 -4.68
CA TYR A 68 0.36 7.32 -5.60
C TYR A 68 -0.40 6.89 -6.86
N ASP A 69 -1.65 7.26 -7.03
CA ASP A 69 -2.47 6.84 -8.17
C ASP A 69 -1.91 7.33 -9.53
N ASN A 70 -1.40 8.56 -9.58
CA ASN A 70 -0.78 9.17 -10.77
C ASN A 70 0.71 9.48 -10.56
N ASN A 71 1.36 8.75 -9.72
CA ASN A 71 2.73 9.00 -9.32
C ASN A 71 3.71 8.53 -10.40
N VAL A 72 4.79 9.30 -10.61
CA VAL A 72 5.85 9.00 -11.59
C VAL A 72 6.56 7.67 -11.35
N SER A 73 6.54 7.16 -10.11
CA SER A 73 7.10 5.85 -9.75
C SER A 73 6.35 4.67 -10.36
N GLN A 74 5.15 4.90 -10.91
CA GLN A 74 4.30 3.90 -11.57
C GLN A 74 4.14 2.61 -10.74
N LEU A 75 3.87 2.74 -9.45
CA LEU A 75 3.82 1.65 -8.49
C LEU A 75 2.94 0.49 -8.96
N MET A 76 1.79 0.77 -9.57
CA MET A 76 0.87 -0.25 -10.05
C MET A 76 1.53 -1.22 -11.04
N ARG A 77 2.52 -0.80 -11.81
CA ARG A 77 3.26 -1.66 -12.75
C ARG A 77 4.22 -2.63 -12.06
N ARG A 78 4.45 -2.45 -10.79
CA ARG A 78 5.39 -3.25 -9.97
C ARG A 78 4.67 -4.29 -9.12
N SER A 79 3.37 -4.48 -9.36
CA SER A 79 2.56 -5.42 -8.60
C SER A 79 1.78 -6.34 -9.54
N ASP A 80 1.35 -7.47 -9.04
CA ASP A 80 0.61 -8.51 -9.75
C ASP A 80 -0.77 -8.05 -10.26
N HIS A 81 -1.21 -6.85 -9.87
CA HIS A 81 -2.42 -6.20 -10.39
C HIS A 81 -2.27 -5.75 -11.85
N TRP A 82 -1.02 -5.49 -12.28
CA TRP A 82 -0.76 -4.87 -13.59
C TRP A 82 -1.28 -5.69 -14.78
N PRO A 83 -1.06 -7.00 -14.88
CA PRO A 83 -1.61 -7.82 -15.96
C PRO A 83 -3.14 -7.71 -16.07
N PHE A 84 -3.85 -7.74 -14.94
CA PHE A 84 -5.31 -7.61 -14.92
C PHE A 84 -5.76 -6.25 -15.47
N ILE A 85 -5.10 -5.17 -15.05
CA ILE A 85 -5.40 -3.82 -15.53
C ILE A 85 -5.12 -3.66 -17.03
N GLN A 86 -4.08 -4.32 -17.55
CA GLN A 86 -3.79 -4.33 -18.98
C GLN A 86 -4.91 -5.01 -19.79
N HIS A 87 -5.56 -6.01 -19.23
CA HIS A 87 -6.70 -6.69 -19.82
C HIS A 87 -8.06 -6.04 -19.51
N GLY A 88 -8.07 -4.79 -19.04
CA GLY A 88 -9.28 -4.04 -18.78
C GLY A 88 -10.05 -4.44 -17.51
N ILE A 89 -9.41 -5.21 -16.64
CA ILE A 89 -9.97 -5.59 -15.34
C ILE A 89 -9.53 -4.54 -14.31
N PRO A 90 -10.47 -3.82 -13.67
CA PRO A 90 -10.11 -2.87 -12.64
C PRO A 90 -9.53 -3.57 -11.41
N GLY A 91 -8.49 -2.99 -10.84
CA GLY A 91 -7.86 -3.49 -9.63
C GLY A 91 -7.28 -2.34 -8.81
N ILE A 92 -7.23 -2.54 -7.52
CA ILE A 92 -6.58 -1.62 -6.60
C ILE A 92 -5.52 -2.34 -5.78
N TRP A 93 -4.48 -1.63 -5.46
CA TRP A 93 -3.48 -2.06 -4.51
C TRP A 93 -3.66 -1.33 -3.18
N ILE A 94 -3.86 -2.10 -2.11
CA ILE A 94 -3.94 -1.63 -0.73
C ILE A 94 -2.51 -1.57 -0.20
N PHE A 95 -1.98 -0.36 -0.03
CA PHE A 95 -0.56 -0.13 0.16
C PHE A 95 -0.28 0.71 1.42
N THR A 96 0.45 0.17 2.35
CA THR A 96 0.78 0.84 3.62
C THR A 96 1.98 1.79 3.53
N GLY A 97 2.64 1.86 2.40
CA GLY A 97 3.88 2.63 2.22
C GLY A 97 5.13 1.78 2.45
N LEU A 98 6.28 2.38 2.22
CA LEU A 98 7.58 1.77 2.49
C LEU A 98 8.11 2.31 3.82
N HIS A 99 8.68 1.44 4.64
CA HIS A 99 9.29 1.76 5.92
C HIS A 99 10.83 1.58 5.85
N PRO A 100 11.60 2.13 6.79
CA PRO A 100 13.06 2.08 6.74
C PRO A 100 13.66 0.68 6.67
N ASP A 101 12.99 -0.31 7.24
CA ASP A 101 13.45 -1.69 7.30
C ASP A 101 13.01 -2.54 6.10
N TYR A 102 12.22 -1.97 5.17
CA TYR A 102 11.72 -2.66 3.98
C TYR A 102 12.84 -3.37 3.21
N HIS A 103 12.70 -4.66 2.98
CA HIS A 103 13.69 -5.54 2.35
C HIS A 103 15.04 -5.59 3.09
N THR A 104 15.03 -5.54 4.41
CA THR A 104 16.22 -5.75 5.26
C THR A 104 16.01 -6.91 6.21
N VAL A 105 17.09 -7.34 6.86
CA VAL A 105 17.04 -8.38 7.91
C VAL A 105 16.36 -7.91 9.20
N ASN A 106 16.06 -6.62 9.31
CA ASN A 106 15.40 -6.02 10.48
C ASN A 106 13.88 -5.85 10.27
N ASP A 107 13.33 -6.37 9.17
CA ASP A 107 11.88 -6.33 8.89
C ASP A 107 11.20 -7.49 9.65
N ASP A 108 11.11 -7.33 10.95
CA ASP A 108 10.63 -8.34 11.89
C ASP A 108 9.13 -8.21 12.20
N PRO A 109 8.44 -9.32 12.56
CA PRO A 109 7.01 -9.31 12.90
C PRO A 109 6.64 -8.36 14.05
N GLU A 110 7.56 -8.11 14.99
CA GLU A 110 7.37 -7.20 16.12
C GLU A 110 7.16 -5.74 15.71
N ARG A 111 7.54 -5.40 14.47
CA ARG A 111 7.37 -4.06 13.90
C ARG A 111 6.01 -3.85 13.22
N ILE A 112 5.21 -4.89 13.11
CA ILE A 112 3.89 -4.83 12.50
C ILE A 112 2.92 -4.08 13.41
N ASN A 113 2.24 -3.07 12.86
CA ASN A 113 1.12 -2.44 13.53
C ASN A 113 -0.14 -3.32 13.37
N TYR A 114 -0.30 -4.29 14.27
CA TYR A 114 -1.39 -5.27 14.23
C TYR A 114 -2.77 -4.62 14.36
N VAL A 115 -2.90 -3.54 15.10
CA VAL A 115 -4.18 -2.80 15.23
C VAL A 115 -4.60 -2.21 13.89
N LYS A 116 -3.67 -1.61 13.18
CA LYS A 116 -3.91 -1.09 11.81
C LYS A 116 -4.15 -2.23 10.82
N MET A 117 -3.39 -3.31 10.92
CA MET A 117 -3.54 -4.49 10.07
C MET A 117 -4.94 -5.08 10.18
N GLU A 118 -5.48 -5.19 11.40
CA GLU A 118 -6.86 -5.65 11.64
C GLU A 118 -7.88 -4.74 10.94
N LYS A 119 -7.74 -3.42 11.04
CA LYS A 119 -8.62 -2.46 10.35
C LYS A 119 -8.56 -2.65 8.83
N ILE A 120 -7.35 -2.83 8.27
CA ILE A 120 -7.14 -3.04 6.83
C ILE A 120 -7.81 -4.34 6.39
N LEU A 121 -7.66 -5.42 7.15
CA LEU A 121 -8.30 -6.70 6.86
C LEU A 121 -9.83 -6.58 6.86
N LYS A 122 -10.41 -5.91 7.86
CA LYS A 122 -11.86 -5.68 7.92
C LYS A 122 -12.36 -4.84 6.75
N LEU A 123 -11.63 -3.77 6.39
CA LEU A 123 -11.93 -2.95 5.21
C LEU A 123 -11.90 -3.79 3.94
N THR A 124 -10.83 -4.56 3.75
CA THR A 124 -10.63 -5.37 2.54
C THR A 124 -11.71 -6.46 2.43
N TYR A 125 -12.02 -7.13 3.53
CA TYR A 125 -13.07 -8.14 3.57
C TYR A 125 -14.44 -7.53 3.19
N GLN A 126 -14.83 -6.44 3.85
CA GLN A 126 -16.12 -5.79 3.59
C GLN A 126 -16.23 -5.30 2.14
N MET A 127 -15.18 -4.64 1.65
CA MET A 127 -15.13 -4.19 0.26
C MET A 127 -15.27 -5.35 -0.73
N SER A 128 -14.53 -6.45 -0.49
CA SER A 128 -14.57 -7.63 -1.36
C SER A 128 -15.95 -8.29 -1.34
N TRP A 129 -16.58 -8.39 -0.17
CA TRP A 129 -17.93 -8.89 -0.01
C TRP A 129 -18.94 -8.04 -0.78
N ASP A 130 -18.92 -6.73 -0.59
CA ASP A 130 -19.84 -5.80 -1.26
C ASP A 130 -19.70 -5.88 -2.79
N LEU A 131 -18.46 -5.98 -3.29
CA LEU A 131 -18.19 -6.12 -4.72
C LEU A 131 -18.67 -7.47 -5.29
N ALA A 132 -18.53 -8.56 -4.51
CA ALA A 132 -18.99 -9.88 -4.92
C ALA A 132 -20.52 -9.99 -4.97
N GLN A 133 -21.22 -9.19 -4.17
CA GLN A 133 -22.68 -9.15 -4.13
C GLN A 133 -23.29 -8.10 -5.07
N ALA A 134 -22.46 -7.31 -5.75
CA ALA A 134 -22.94 -6.28 -6.66
C ALA A 134 -23.47 -6.88 -7.97
N ASP A 135 -24.53 -6.29 -8.54
CA ASP A 135 -25.14 -6.74 -9.79
C ASP A 135 -24.24 -6.58 -11.03
N GLY A 136 -23.18 -5.80 -10.93
CA GLY A 136 -22.30 -5.50 -12.04
C GLY A 136 -20.83 -5.39 -11.65
N ARG A 137 -19.97 -5.55 -12.65
CA ARG A 137 -18.52 -5.37 -12.46
C ARG A 137 -18.15 -3.90 -12.30
N PRO A 138 -17.15 -3.57 -11.43
CA PRO A 138 -16.61 -2.22 -11.37
C PRO A 138 -16.12 -1.76 -12.74
N ARG A 139 -16.37 -0.51 -13.08
CA ARG A 139 -15.96 0.08 -14.37
C ARG A 139 -14.48 0.43 -14.35
N LEU A 140 -13.81 0.22 -15.48
CA LEU A 140 -12.48 0.75 -15.74
C LEU A 140 -12.57 1.86 -16.78
N LEU A 141 -12.32 3.09 -16.38
CA LEU A 141 -12.33 4.24 -17.28
C LEU A 141 -11.16 4.19 -18.29
N PRO A 142 -11.33 4.69 -19.50
CA PRO A 142 -10.24 4.84 -20.46
C PRO A 142 -9.04 5.61 -19.87
N ARG A 143 -7.84 5.36 -20.38
CA ARG A 143 -6.70 6.23 -20.09
C ARG A 143 -6.96 7.57 -20.77
N ASN A 144 -6.87 8.67 -20.00
CA ASN A 144 -6.73 9.98 -20.62
C ASN A 144 -5.39 10.01 -21.35
N THR A 145 -5.41 9.82 -22.66
CA THR A 145 -4.28 10.14 -23.55
C THR A 145 -4.19 11.65 -23.62
N ARG A 146 -3.33 12.23 -22.77
CA ARG A 146 -2.83 13.59 -22.98
C ARG A 146 -1.51 13.51 -23.69
#